data_bd39f426b657735ed90db64dc08b2ac5
#
_entry.id   bd39f426b657735ed90db64dc08b2ac5
#
_cell.length_a   1.000
_cell.length_b   1.000
_cell.length_c   1.000
_cell.angle_alpha   90.00
_cell.angle_beta   90.00
_cell.angle_gamma   90.00
#
_symmetry.space_group_name_H-M   'P 1'
#
loop_
_entity.id
_entity.type
_entity.pdbx_description
1 polymer ?
#
loop_
_entity_poly.entity_id
_entity_poly.type
_entity_poly.pdbx_seq_one_letter_code
_entity_poly.pdbx_strand_id
1 'polypeptide(L)'
;MKPQLFLIVALASTGAAQPIPHASQTPQQKSTIRFEDATAKAGVAFTHSFGSAKLSSLLEGTGSGCVWFDYNNDGNPDLYVLSGTTLPASLTTSPLQTPPTPPPHNHLYRNNGDGTFTDVTDMAGLRPDLYATAVTAADYDNDGFVDLLVTGYGRAILYHNNGDGTFTDVTAKAGIKVDGWSISSTWLDYDRDGCVDLFVGRYVKFDPKYRNYYAADNYPGPLDYEGETNRLFHNNCDGTFTDVTDKSGIGAYIGRTMGVTAADFDGDGWPDIYVANDKTENFLFRNKHDGSFEEIAGDAGVAYGQDGEATSSMGPVFADITGSGLLDLWVSDAHYNRLMKNNGKAGFDDIGIVSGLSQANAQYVSWGTGVYDLDNDGLLDIMVFHGGLIHLIPQEHSVFRGLGQGQFADVSRDAGSVVSTRTVARGACFADYDNDGKIDAFVVNLGAPATLLHNVSTGTGHWIAIRLAGARTNTSKSGSNRDGIGARVEVWAAGKRQIVERVASSGYLSQDDSRLHFGLGPAVKVDKIVVHWPSGREQTLTDQPNDRVLTIQETEAPK
;
A
#
# COMPACT_ATOMS: atom_id res chain seq x y z
N MET A 1 -57.11 -29.36 51.41
CA MET A 1 -56.45 -28.10 51.03
C MET A 1 -56.50 -27.98 49.50
N LYS A 2 -57.30 -27.04 48.99
CA LYS A 2 -57.46 -26.82 47.54
C LYS A 2 -56.42 -25.86 47.06
N PRO A 3 -55.77 -26.04 45.87
CA PRO A 3 -54.90 -25.05 45.26
C PRO A 3 -55.75 -23.98 44.54
N GLN A 4 -55.43 -22.73 44.81
CA GLN A 4 -56.02 -21.59 44.10
C GLN A 4 -55.25 -21.39 42.75
N LEU A 5 -56.01 -21.31 41.68
CA LEU A 5 -55.63 -21.02 40.34
C LEU A 5 -55.59 -19.50 40.15
N PHE A 6 -54.38 -18.92 39.91
CA PHE A 6 -54.25 -17.51 39.52
C PHE A 6 -54.37 -17.38 38.01
N LEU A 7 -55.37 -16.69 37.58
CA LEU A 7 -55.60 -16.33 36.17
C LEU A 7 -54.86 -15.04 35.87
N ILE A 8 -53.82 -15.09 35.04
CA ILE A 8 -53.13 -13.92 34.52
C ILE A 8 -53.85 -13.50 33.25
N VAL A 9 -54.51 -12.33 33.30
CA VAL A 9 -55.09 -11.68 32.12
C VAL A 9 -53.99 -10.86 31.45
N ALA A 10 -53.53 -11.29 30.27
CA ALA A 10 -52.61 -10.51 29.42
C ALA A 10 -53.42 -9.49 28.62
N LEU A 11 -53.28 -8.21 28.94
CA LEU A 11 -53.74 -7.11 28.10
C LEU A 11 -52.79 -6.94 26.91
N ALA A 12 -53.24 -7.35 25.73
CA ALA A 12 -52.55 -7.04 24.47
C ALA A 12 -52.87 -5.59 24.07
N SER A 13 -51.93 -4.70 24.27
CA SER A 13 -51.97 -3.36 23.68
C SER A 13 -51.47 -3.42 22.23
N THR A 14 -52.38 -3.31 21.27
CA THR A 14 -52.08 -3.09 19.86
C THR A 14 -51.61 -1.65 19.65
N GLY A 15 -50.33 -1.40 19.94
CA GLY A 15 -49.65 -0.18 19.51
C GLY A 15 -49.24 -0.35 18.04
N ALA A 16 -49.97 0.32 17.13
CA ALA A 16 -49.50 0.43 15.74
C ALA A 16 -48.18 1.18 15.74
N ALA A 17 -47.09 0.49 15.40
CA ALA A 17 -45.79 1.11 15.18
C ALA A 17 -45.93 2.09 14.00
N GLN A 18 -45.76 3.37 14.27
CA GLN A 18 -45.63 4.36 13.20
C GLN A 18 -44.34 4.08 12.41
N PRO A 19 -44.35 4.12 11.07
CA PRO A 19 -43.16 3.96 10.29
C PRO A 19 -42.18 5.10 10.63
N ILE A 20 -40.96 4.75 10.98
CA ILE A 20 -39.86 5.70 11.14
C ILE A 20 -39.73 6.43 9.79
N PRO A 21 -39.79 7.77 9.74
CA PRO A 21 -39.61 8.48 8.49
C PRO A 21 -38.20 8.13 7.97
N HIS A 22 -38.15 7.49 6.81
CA HIS A 22 -36.89 7.38 6.05
C HIS A 22 -36.38 8.80 5.87
N ALA A 23 -35.17 9.09 6.39
CA ALA A 23 -34.47 10.33 6.11
C ALA A 23 -34.50 10.50 4.59
N SER A 24 -34.99 11.65 4.11
CA SER A 24 -34.99 12.00 2.71
C SER A 24 -33.56 11.91 2.24
N GLN A 25 -33.25 10.92 1.40
CA GLN A 25 -31.97 10.87 0.72
C GLN A 25 -31.84 12.18 -0.05
N THR A 26 -30.91 13.01 0.36
CA THR A 26 -30.46 14.15 -0.44
C THR A 26 -30.12 13.58 -1.82
N PRO A 27 -30.49 14.22 -2.95
CA PRO A 27 -30.15 13.73 -4.27
C PRO A 27 -28.64 13.44 -4.29
N GLN A 28 -28.27 12.18 -4.44
CA GLN A 28 -26.88 11.75 -4.47
C GLN A 28 -26.25 12.48 -5.66
N GLN A 29 -25.33 13.39 -5.40
CA GLN A 29 -24.63 14.11 -6.44
C GLN A 29 -23.91 13.05 -7.27
N LYS A 30 -24.15 13.02 -8.58
CA LYS A 30 -23.54 12.03 -9.47
C LYS A 30 -22.02 12.17 -9.37
N SER A 31 -21.35 11.07 -8.99
CA SER A 31 -19.88 11.05 -8.93
C SER A 31 -19.28 11.48 -10.27
N THR A 32 -18.19 12.23 -10.18
CA THR A 32 -17.34 12.55 -11.34
C THR A 32 -16.21 11.55 -11.53
N ILE A 33 -15.94 10.68 -10.52
CA ILE A 33 -14.88 9.68 -10.55
C ILE A 33 -15.20 8.61 -11.60
N ARG A 34 -14.29 8.40 -12.54
CA ARG A 34 -14.47 7.42 -13.60
C ARG A 34 -13.15 6.90 -14.14
N PHE A 35 -13.09 5.58 -14.36
CA PHE A 35 -11.94 4.87 -14.91
C PHE A 35 -12.30 4.14 -16.22
N GLU A 36 -11.29 4.02 -17.10
CA GLU A 36 -11.33 3.22 -18.31
C GLU A 36 -10.13 2.25 -18.34
N ASP A 37 -10.30 1.10 -18.99
CA ASP A 37 -9.20 0.15 -19.21
C ASP A 37 -8.28 0.68 -20.32
N ALA A 38 -7.07 1.08 -19.94
CA ALA A 38 -6.05 1.57 -20.86
C ALA A 38 -4.99 0.50 -21.22
N THR A 39 -5.06 -0.71 -20.65
CA THR A 39 -4.02 -1.75 -20.72
C THR A 39 -3.51 -2.00 -22.15
N ALA A 40 -4.43 -2.29 -23.07
CA ALA A 40 -4.07 -2.58 -24.46
C ALA A 40 -3.58 -1.33 -25.21
N LYS A 41 -4.21 -0.17 -24.97
CA LYS A 41 -3.83 1.11 -25.60
C LYS A 41 -2.45 1.56 -25.16
N ALA A 42 -2.14 1.36 -23.89
CA ALA A 42 -0.84 1.70 -23.31
C ALA A 42 0.28 0.71 -23.70
N GLY A 43 -0.03 -0.40 -24.36
CA GLY A 43 0.97 -1.40 -24.77
C GLY A 43 1.46 -2.28 -23.63
N VAL A 44 0.74 -2.36 -22.51
CA VAL A 44 1.08 -3.23 -21.38
C VAL A 44 0.56 -4.64 -21.65
N ALA A 45 1.46 -5.60 -21.83
CA ALA A 45 1.14 -6.98 -22.17
C ALA A 45 1.59 -7.97 -21.07
N PHE A 46 1.23 -7.69 -19.84
CA PHE A 46 1.59 -8.50 -18.67
C PHE A 46 0.47 -9.47 -18.29
N THR A 47 0.84 -10.73 -18.06
CA THR A 47 -0.05 -11.74 -17.49
C THR A 47 0.65 -12.39 -16.29
N HIS A 48 0.04 -12.24 -15.12
CA HIS A 48 0.55 -12.86 -13.90
C HIS A 48 0.48 -14.38 -13.97
N SER A 49 1.48 -15.06 -13.41
CA SER A 49 1.50 -16.50 -13.23
C SER A 49 1.67 -16.85 -11.75
N PHE A 50 0.90 -17.78 -11.25
CA PHE A 50 1.14 -18.39 -9.94
C PHE A 50 2.02 -19.66 -10.03
N GLY A 51 2.60 -19.95 -11.21
CA GLY A 51 3.69 -20.90 -11.40
C GLY A 51 3.31 -22.38 -11.50
N SER A 52 2.02 -22.74 -11.41
CA SER A 52 1.51 -24.12 -11.46
C SER A 52 0.27 -24.25 -12.33
N ALA A 53 -0.21 -25.49 -12.56
CA ALA A 53 -1.38 -25.75 -13.39
C ALA A 53 -2.70 -25.43 -12.66
N LYS A 54 -2.71 -25.46 -11.33
CA LYS A 54 -3.89 -25.20 -10.49
C LYS A 54 -3.43 -24.63 -9.16
N LEU A 55 -4.16 -23.63 -8.66
CA LEU A 55 -3.95 -23.05 -7.33
C LEU A 55 -4.02 -24.16 -6.27
N SER A 56 -2.95 -24.37 -5.53
CA SER A 56 -2.81 -25.51 -4.63
C SER A 56 -2.09 -25.21 -3.32
N SER A 57 -1.67 -23.96 -3.11
CA SER A 57 -0.96 -23.57 -1.89
C SER A 57 -1.16 -22.09 -1.58
N LEU A 58 -0.85 -21.74 -0.33
CA LEU A 58 -0.86 -20.36 0.15
C LEU A 58 0.14 -19.50 -0.64
N LEU A 59 1.31 -20.04 -1.00
CA LEU A 59 2.33 -19.36 -1.79
C LEU A 59 1.78 -18.89 -3.16
N GLU A 60 1.03 -19.75 -3.83
CA GLU A 60 0.42 -19.46 -5.12
C GLU A 60 -0.73 -18.43 -5.00
N GLY A 61 -1.45 -18.45 -3.86
CA GLY A 61 -2.65 -17.66 -3.62
C GLY A 61 -2.41 -16.21 -3.25
N THR A 62 -1.25 -15.85 -2.69
CA THR A 62 -0.92 -14.47 -2.27
C THR A 62 -0.72 -13.51 -3.43
N GLY A 63 -0.26 -14.02 -4.59
CA GLY A 63 -0.01 -13.21 -5.78
C GLY A 63 1.24 -12.34 -5.66
N SER A 64 1.29 -11.28 -6.47
CA SER A 64 2.44 -10.38 -6.59
C SER A 64 2.02 -8.92 -6.66
N GLY A 65 2.96 -8.02 -6.39
CA GLY A 65 2.78 -6.58 -6.41
C GLY A 65 3.39 -5.89 -7.62
N CYS A 66 3.39 -4.55 -7.56
CA CYS A 66 3.94 -3.65 -8.58
C CYS A 66 4.47 -2.37 -7.93
N VAL A 67 5.27 -1.60 -8.66
CA VAL A 67 5.78 -0.31 -8.22
C VAL A 67 5.83 0.68 -9.38
N TRP A 68 5.43 1.93 -9.09
CA TRP A 68 5.68 3.07 -9.95
C TRP A 68 6.93 3.81 -9.47
N PHE A 69 7.86 4.08 -10.37
CA PHE A 69 9.10 4.81 -10.07
C PHE A 69 9.74 5.35 -11.36
N ASP A 70 10.48 6.43 -11.27
CA ASP A 70 11.20 7.05 -12.40
C ASP A 70 12.64 6.51 -12.42
N TYR A 71 12.85 5.33 -13.05
CA TYR A 71 14.15 4.64 -12.98
C TYR A 71 15.23 5.31 -13.81
N ASN A 72 14.85 6.12 -14.80
CA ASN A 72 15.78 6.75 -15.74
C ASN A 72 15.88 8.27 -15.55
N ASN A 73 15.20 8.83 -14.54
CA ASN A 73 15.15 10.27 -14.21
C ASN A 73 14.62 11.15 -15.38
N ASP A 74 13.68 10.64 -16.21
CA ASP A 74 13.10 11.40 -17.31
C ASP A 74 11.82 12.18 -16.91
N GLY A 75 11.34 11.98 -15.70
CA GLY A 75 10.17 12.67 -15.13
C GLY A 75 8.85 11.94 -15.32
N ASN A 76 8.85 10.80 -16.01
CA ASN A 76 7.67 9.97 -16.21
C ASN A 76 7.75 8.73 -15.31
N PRO A 77 6.68 8.36 -14.60
CA PRO A 77 6.70 7.13 -13.81
C PRO A 77 6.75 5.90 -14.70
N ASP A 78 7.72 5.04 -14.46
CA ASP A 78 7.86 3.71 -15.07
C ASP A 78 7.21 2.65 -14.18
N LEU A 79 6.87 1.49 -14.76
CA LEU A 79 6.16 0.44 -14.05
C LEU A 79 6.99 -0.83 -13.97
N TYR A 80 7.31 -1.30 -12.76
CA TYR A 80 7.83 -2.64 -12.56
C TYR A 80 6.77 -3.53 -11.92
N VAL A 81 6.43 -4.64 -12.58
CA VAL A 81 5.38 -5.57 -12.15
C VAL A 81 5.94 -6.97 -11.94
N LEU A 82 5.53 -7.60 -10.85
CA LEU A 82 6.02 -8.89 -10.43
C LEU A 82 5.11 -10.04 -10.86
N SER A 83 5.73 -11.21 -11.02
CA SER A 83 5.05 -12.48 -11.30
C SER A 83 5.67 -13.62 -10.50
N GLY A 84 4.86 -14.63 -10.17
CA GLY A 84 5.43 -15.92 -9.79
C GLY A 84 6.15 -16.56 -10.99
N THR A 85 7.20 -17.30 -10.73
CA THR A 85 7.89 -18.13 -11.72
C THR A 85 7.35 -19.56 -11.70
N THR A 86 7.77 -20.40 -12.66
CA THR A 86 7.39 -21.84 -12.67
C THR A 86 7.81 -22.53 -11.39
N LEU A 87 6.85 -23.12 -10.66
CA LEU A 87 7.11 -23.83 -9.41
C LEU A 87 7.58 -25.27 -9.67
N PRO A 88 8.68 -25.71 -9.04
CA PRO A 88 9.10 -27.10 -9.07
C PRO A 88 8.10 -27.98 -8.29
N ALA A 89 8.05 -29.28 -8.62
CA ALA A 89 7.17 -30.26 -7.96
C ALA A 89 7.40 -30.39 -6.43
N SER A 90 8.50 -29.83 -5.91
CA SER A 90 8.75 -29.75 -4.47
C SER A 90 7.95 -28.66 -3.76
N LEU A 91 7.46 -27.65 -4.49
CA LEU A 91 6.74 -26.49 -3.95
C LEU A 91 5.25 -26.43 -4.33
N THR A 92 4.79 -27.28 -5.25
CA THR A 92 3.38 -27.35 -5.64
C THR A 92 2.88 -28.78 -5.76
N THR A 93 1.57 -29.00 -5.54
CA THR A 93 0.92 -30.28 -5.78
C THR A 93 0.41 -30.42 -7.22
N SER A 94 0.49 -29.34 -8.00
CA SER A 94 -0.04 -29.27 -9.36
C SER A 94 0.98 -28.65 -10.33
N PRO A 95 2.16 -29.30 -10.53
CA PRO A 95 3.19 -28.74 -11.41
C PRO A 95 2.70 -28.65 -12.86
N LEU A 96 3.22 -27.69 -13.60
CA LEU A 96 2.96 -27.56 -15.04
C LEU A 96 3.53 -28.77 -15.77
N GLN A 97 2.72 -29.41 -16.63
CA GLN A 97 3.16 -30.54 -17.47
C GLN A 97 4.17 -30.06 -18.53
N THR A 98 3.94 -28.89 -19.07
CA THR A 98 4.82 -28.23 -20.04
C THR A 98 5.01 -26.78 -19.58
N PRO A 99 6.10 -26.49 -18.84
CA PRO A 99 6.40 -25.11 -18.48
C PRO A 99 6.59 -24.23 -19.72
N PRO A 100 6.12 -22.97 -19.68
CA PRO A 100 6.36 -22.03 -20.77
C PRO A 100 7.86 -21.70 -20.91
N THR A 101 8.27 -21.35 -22.13
CA THR A 101 9.64 -20.96 -22.43
C THR A 101 9.61 -19.60 -23.15
N PRO A 102 10.14 -18.51 -22.58
CA PRO A 102 10.75 -18.45 -21.24
C PRO A 102 9.75 -18.68 -20.09
N PRO A 103 10.20 -19.03 -18.87
CA PRO A 103 9.32 -19.11 -17.71
C PRO A 103 8.72 -17.73 -17.41
N PRO A 104 7.54 -17.66 -16.73
CA PRO A 104 6.97 -16.41 -16.29
C PRO A 104 7.96 -15.63 -15.42
N HIS A 105 8.00 -14.32 -15.59
CA HIS A 105 8.96 -13.44 -14.93
C HIS A 105 8.35 -12.05 -14.71
N ASN A 106 9.07 -11.20 -14.00
CA ASN A 106 8.73 -9.81 -13.80
C ASN A 106 8.93 -8.99 -15.08
N HIS A 107 8.26 -7.84 -15.19
CA HIS A 107 8.41 -6.94 -16.33
C HIS A 107 8.68 -5.50 -15.88
N LEU A 108 9.66 -4.84 -16.51
CA LEU A 108 9.86 -3.40 -16.43
C LEU A 108 9.34 -2.74 -17.71
N TYR A 109 8.36 -1.88 -17.55
CA TYR A 109 7.76 -1.07 -18.60
C TYR A 109 8.25 0.37 -18.48
N ARG A 110 9.06 0.82 -19.44
CA ARG A 110 9.46 2.22 -19.55
C ARG A 110 8.31 3.05 -20.11
N ASN A 111 7.97 4.12 -19.44
CA ASN A 111 7.01 5.11 -19.90
C ASN A 111 7.59 5.94 -21.06
N ASN A 112 6.90 6.02 -22.18
CA ASN A 112 7.36 6.77 -23.35
C ASN A 112 6.98 8.27 -23.31
N GLY A 113 6.24 8.71 -22.27
CA GLY A 113 5.76 10.09 -22.11
C GLY A 113 4.59 10.47 -23.03
N ASP A 114 3.99 9.51 -23.71
CA ASP A 114 2.84 9.69 -24.61
C ASP A 114 1.63 8.82 -24.22
N GLY A 115 1.63 8.29 -22.98
CA GLY A 115 0.62 7.37 -22.45
C GLY A 115 0.82 5.93 -22.88
N THR A 116 1.96 5.60 -23.51
CA THR A 116 2.34 4.23 -23.90
C THR A 116 3.61 3.77 -23.18
N PHE A 117 3.82 2.45 -23.16
CA PHE A 117 4.97 1.83 -22.49
C PHE A 117 5.74 0.91 -23.43
N THR A 118 7.04 0.78 -23.16
CA THR A 118 7.94 -0.17 -23.83
C THR A 118 8.50 -1.14 -22.80
N ASP A 119 8.35 -2.45 -23.03
CA ASP A 119 8.98 -3.47 -22.19
C ASP A 119 10.51 -3.43 -22.39
N VAL A 120 11.23 -3.13 -21.31
CA VAL A 120 12.69 -3.02 -21.29
C VAL A 120 13.35 -4.00 -20.32
N THR A 121 12.60 -4.99 -19.86
CA THR A 121 13.00 -5.96 -18.81
C THR A 121 14.36 -6.62 -19.09
N ASP A 122 14.56 -7.11 -20.31
CA ASP A 122 15.80 -7.81 -20.68
C ASP A 122 17.00 -6.86 -20.72
N MET A 123 16.79 -5.66 -21.22
CA MET A 123 17.82 -4.63 -21.28
C MET A 123 18.23 -4.19 -19.88
N ALA A 124 17.24 -4.06 -18.98
CA ALA A 124 17.47 -3.63 -17.60
C ALA A 124 18.08 -4.73 -16.70
N GLY A 125 18.06 -6.00 -17.12
CA GLY A 125 18.59 -7.12 -16.31
C GLY A 125 17.69 -7.53 -15.14
N LEU A 126 16.38 -7.20 -15.19
CA LEU A 126 15.42 -7.41 -14.09
C LEU A 126 14.59 -8.71 -14.23
N ARG A 127 15.27 -9.82 -14.57
CA ARG A 127 14.65 -11.17 -14.61
C ARG A 127 15.24 -12.07 -13.50
N PRO A 128 14.83 -11.90 -12.25
CA PRO A 128 15.32 -12.77 -11.19
C PRO A 128 14.77 -14.21 -11.33
N ASP A 129 15.58 -15.19 -10.97
CA ASP A 129 15.10 -16.52 -10.66
C ASP A 129 14.56 -16.53 -9.21
N LEU A 130 13.35 -15.99 -9.04
CA LEU A 130 12.69 -15.81 -7.76
C LEU A 130 11.17 -15.94 -7.94
N TYR A 131 10.50 -16.61 -7.00
CA TYR A 131 9.05 -16.48 -6.85
C TYR A 131 8.78 -15.15 -6.13
N ALA A 132 8.60 -14.09 -6.93
CA ALA A 132 8.52 -12.72 -6.44
C ALA A 132 7.13 -12.42 -5.86
N THR A 133 7.09 -11.69 -4.74
CA THR A 133 5.85 -11.31 -4.05
C THR A 133 5.66 -9.81 -3.97
N ALA A 134 6.58 -9.07 -3.37
CA ALA A 134 6.47 -7.62 -3.25
C ALA A 134 7.71 -6.89 -3.77
N VAL A 135 7.52 -5.62 -4.09
CA VAL A 135 8.60 -4.72 -4.54
C VAL A 135 8.44 -3.35 -3.90
N THR A 136 9.57 -2.77 -3.50
CA THR A 136 9.68 -1.38 -3.06
C THR A 136 10.90 -0.71 -3.66
N ALA A 137 10.82 0.60 -3.84
CA ALA A 137 11.82 1.41 -4.51
C ALA A 137 12.29 2.56 -3.61
N ALA A 138 13.59 2.78 -3.52
CA ALA A 138 14.24 3.92 -2.88
C ALA A 138 15.66 4.09 -3.39
N ASP A 139 16.18 5.31 -3.38
CA ASP A 139 17.59 5.62 -3.58
C ASP A 139 18.36 5.36 -2.27
N TYR A 140 18.72 4.06 -2.04
CA TYR A 140 19.27 3.64 -0.74
C TYR A 140 20.69 4.13 -0.48
N ASP A 141 21.47 4.44 -1.52
CA ASP A 141 22.84 4.93 -1.39
C ASP A 141 23.01 6.41 -1.71
N ASN A 142 21.89 7.11 -1.95
CA ASN A 142 21.81 8.56 -2.22
C ASN A 142 22.64 8.98 -3.45
N ASP A 143 22.69 8.15 -4.50
CA ASP A 143 23.41 8.46 -5.74
C ASP A 143 22.56 9.22 -6.78
N GLY A 144 21.24 9.31 -6.55
CA GLY A 144 20.27 10.02 -7.38
C GLY A 144 19.51 9.12 -8.35
N PHE A 145 19.71 7.81 -8.30
CA PHE A 145 18.96 6.82 -9.06
C PHE A 145 18.20 5.89 -8.11
N VAL A 146 16.94 5.65 -8.42
CA VAL A 146 16.08 4.85 -7.55
C VAL A 146 16.36 3.36 -7.76
N ASP A 147 16.64 2.66 -6.65
CA ASP A 147 16.94 1.24 -6.58
C ASP A 147 15.68 0.43 -6.27
N LEU A 148 15.76 -0.91 -6.37
CA LEU A 148 14.64 -1.81 -6.13
C LEU A 148 14.98 -2.89 -5.09
N LEU A 149 14.10 -3.09 -4.12
CA LEU A 149 14.08 -4.32 -3.33
C LEU A 149 12.92 -5.19 -3.81
N VAL A 150 13.24 -6.41 -4.26
CA VAL A 150 12.26 -7.43 -4.62
C VAL A 150 12.26 -8.52 -3.55
N THR A 151 11.13 -8.74 -2.88
CA THR A 151 10.96 -9.84 -1.92
C THR A 151 10.28 -11.04 -2.55
N GLY A 152 10.45 -12.22 -1.94
CA GLY A 152 9.83 -13.44 -2.46
C GLY A 152 10.07 -14.64 -1.57
N TYR A 153 9.78 -15.82 -2.11
CA TYR A 153 10.02 -17.07 -1.42
C TYR A 153 11.47 -17.52 -1.57
N GLY A 154 12.15 -17.71 -0.43
CA GLY A 154 13.52 -18.17 -0.33
C GLY A 154 14.57 -17.09 -0.18
N ARG A 155 14.33 -15.88 -0.70
CA ARG A 155 15.25 -14.74 -0.57
C ARG A 155 14.58 -13.40 -0.90
N ALA A 156 15.25 -12.30 -0.57
CA ALA A 156 15.03 -10.98 -1.15
C ALA A 156 16.22 -10.62 -2.08
N ILE A 157 16.00 -9.68 -3.01
CA ILE A 157 17.04 -9.18 -3.92
C ILE A 157 17.05 -7.66 -3.88
N LEU A 158 18.19 -7.06 -3.53
CA LEU A 158 18.45 -5.64 -3.70
C LEU A 158 19.14 -5.40 -5.04
N TYR A 159 18.47 -4.67 -5.92
CA TYR A 159 18.99 -4.22 -7.19
C TYR A 159 19.44 -2.77 -7.09
N HIS A 160 20.72 -2.51 -7.38
CA HIS A 160 21.26 -1.18 -7.54
C HIS A 160 21.04 -0.71 -9.00
N ASN A 161 20.50 0.50 -9.15
CA ASN A 161 20.32 1.16 -10.44
C ASN A 161 21.64 1.79 -10.89
N ASN A 162 22.21 1.31 -12.00
CA ASN A 162 23.50 1.78 -12.48
C ASN A 162 23.48 3.17 -13.15
N GLY A 163 22.28 3.80 -13.27
CA GLY A 163 22.11 5.11 -13.91
C GLY A 163 22.22 5.10 -15.45
N ASP A 164 22.39 3.93 -16.05
CA ASP A 164 22.48 3.73 -17.51
C ASP A 164 21.29 2.93 -18.10
N GLY A 165 20.26 2.74 -17.28
CA GLY A 165 19.07 1.95 -17.63
C GLY A 165 19.18 0.46 -17.29
N THR A 166 20.26 0.04 -16.62
CA THR A 166 20.47 -1.33 -16.15
C THR A 166 20.54 -1.42 -14.64
N PHE A 167 20.33 -2.62 -14.10
CA PHE A 167 20.37 -2.90 -12.67
C PHE A 167 21.35 -4.03 -12.34
N THR A 168 21.95 -3.95 -11.17
CA THR A 168 22.89 -4.96 -10.66
C THR A 168 22.39 -5.55 -9.34
N ASP A 169 22.29 -6.89 -9.21
CA ASP A 169 22.03 -7.56 -7.93
C ASP A 169 23.22 -7.34 -6.98
N VAL A 170 23.01 -6.53 -5.96
CA VAL A 170 24.01 -6.19 -4.93
C VAL A 170 23.72 -6.82 -3.57
N THR A 171 22.70 -7.69 -3.47
CA THR A 171 22.20 -8.27 -2.22
C THR A 171 23.31 -8.82 -1.32
N ALA A 172 24.20 -9.64 -1.89
CA ALA A 172 25.31 -10.25 -1.13
C ALA A 172 26.34 -9.22 -0.69
N LYS A 173 26.67 -8.23 -1.54
CA LYS A 173 27.59 -7.12 -1.24
C LYS A 173 26.99 -6.21 -0.17
N ALA A 174 25.70 -5.93 -0.25
CA ALA A 174 24.98 -5.10 0.71
C ALA A 174 24.79 -5.80 2.08
N GLY A 175 25.05 -7.10 2.19
CA GLY A 175 24.93 -7.82 3.45
C GLY A 175 23.49 -8.19 3.83
N ILE A 176 22.53 -8.02 2.91
CA ILE A 176 21.12 -8.37 3.16
C ILE A 176 20.96 -9.89 3.09
N LYS A 177 20.53 -10.48 4.20
CA LYS A 177 20.27 -11.93 4.32
C LYS A 177 18.87 -12.15 4.84
N VAL A 178 17.97 -12.48 3.96
CA VAL A 178 16.59 -12.83 4.27
C VAL A 178 16.27 -14.16 3.60
N ASP A 179 16.04 -15.18 4.41
CA ASP A 179 15.60 -16.51 3.99
C ASP A 179 14.08 -16.68 4.23
N GLY A 180 13.53 -17.84 3.90
CA GLY A 180 12.11 -18.13 4.09
C GLY A 180 11.22 -17.33 3.15
N TRP A 181 10.07 -16.88 3.63
CA TRP A 181 9.10 -16.18 2.79
C TRP A 181 8.89 -14.72 3.23
N SER A 182 9.49 -13.80 2.48
CA SER A 182 9.30 -12.36 2.65
C SER A 182 8.21 -11.87 1.71
N ILE A 183 7.23 -11.15 2.25
CA ILE A 183 6.02 -10.80 1.52
C ILE A 183 5.79 -9.30 1.40
N SER A 184 6.46 -8.49 2.21
CA SER A 184 6.33 -7.03 2.17
C SER A 184 7.64 -6.37 2.61
N SER A 185 7.81 -5.09 2.30
CA SER A 185 8.93 -4.29 2.79
C SER A 185 8.57 -2.81 2.79
N THR A 186 9.33 -2.02 3.55
CA THR A 186 9.29 -0.56 3.49
C THR A 186 10.66 0.02 3.77
N TRP A 187 10.93 1.19 3.20
CA TRP A 187 12.10 2.00 3.49
C TRP A 187 11.72 3.12 4.46
N LEU A 188 12.60 3.41 5.42
CA LEU A 188 12.42 4.46 6.41
C LEU A 188 13.81 4.90 6.92
N ASP A 189 13.93 6.13 7.35
CA ASP A 189 15.14 6.64 8.02
C ASP A 189 14.86 6.67 9.53
N TYR A 190 14.93 5.46 10.19
CA TYR A 190 14.41 5.32 11.55
C TYR A 190 15.28 6.00 12.60
N ASP A 191 16.56 6.25 12.34
CA ASP A 191 17.49 6.92 13.26
C ASP A 191 17.88 8.33 12.81
N ARG A 192 17.27 8.81 11.69
CA ARG A 192 17.40 10.16 11.13
C ARG A 192 18.84 10.52 10.78
N ASP A 193 19.61 9.55 10.33
CA ASP A 193 20.98 9.77 9.88
C ASP A 193 21.05 10.20 8.39
N GLY A 194 19.91 10.18 7.67
CA GLY A 194 19.77 10.57 6.27
C GLY A 194 20.04 9.45 5.28
N CYS A 195 20.21 8.21 5.72
CA CYS A 195 20.25 7.02 4.89
C CYS A 195 19.00 6.19 5.16
N VAL A 196 18.30 5.78 4.12
CA VAL A 196 17.10 4.99 4.33
C VAL A 196 17.44 3.57 4.73
N ASP A 197 16.85 3.13 5.84
CA ASP A 197 16.93 1.79 6.38
C ASP A 197 15.85 0.90 5.76
N LEU A 198 15.95 -0.41 5.99
CA LEU A 198 15.07 -1.38 5.36
C LEU A 198 14.34 -2.25 6.39
N PHE A 199 13.02 -2.21 6.39
CA PHE A 199 12.18 -3.18 7.09
C PHE A 199 11.64 -4.21 6.10
N VAL A 200 11.76 -5.52 6.43
CA VAL A 200 11.27 -6.64 5.63
C VAL A 200 10.26 -7.45 6.43
N GLY A 201 9.03 -7.48 5.93
CA GLY A 201 7.94 -8.28 6.47
C GLY A 201 8.02 -9.74 6.05
N ARG A 202 7.92 -10.65 7.04
CA ARG A 202 7.97 -12.10 6.83
C ARG A 202 6.63 -12.72 7.21
N TYR A 203 6.20 -13.72 6.41
CA TYR A 203 4.86 -14.24 6.54
C TYR A 203 4.80 -15.50 7.42
N VAL A 204 5.08 -16.65 6.85
CA VAL A 204 4.98 -17.94 7.54
C VAL A 204 6.15 -18.86 7.18
N LYS A 205 6.48 -19.80 8.08
CA LYS A 205 7.37 -20.92 7.80
C LYS A 205 6.64 -21.91 6.89
N PHE A 206 6.60 -21.59 5.60
CA PHE A 206 5.86 -22.37 4.61
C PHE A 206 6.45 -23.78 4.44
N ASP A 207 5.64 -24.81 4.69
CA ASP A 207 5.95 -26.21 4.38
C ASP A 207 5.09 -26.69 3.22
N PRO A 208 5.64 -26.83 2.01
CA PRO A 208 4.90 -27.30 0.83
C PRO A 208 4.39 -28.73 0.95
N LYS A 209 4.84 -29.53 1.95
CA LYS A 209 4.40 -30.89 2.19
C LYS A 209 3.24 -30.99 3.18
N TYR A 210 2.95 -29.91 3.90
CA TYR A 210 1.84 -29.90 4.85
C TYR A 210 0.50 -30.11 4.12
N ARG A 211 -0.38 -30.93 4.70
CA ARG A 211 -1.71 -31.21 4.14
C ARG A 211 -2.75 -31.11 5.25
N ASN A 212 -3.86 -30.46 4.93
CA ASN A 212 -5.00 -30.40 5.82
C ASN A 212 -5.99 -31.53 5.48
N TYR A 213 -6.11 -32.52 6.35
CA TYR A 213 -6.99 -33.70 6.14
C TYR A 213 -8.49 -33.36 6.17
N TYR A 214 -8.86 -32.22 6.79
CA TYR A 214 -10.26 -31.82 6.96
C TYR A 214 -10.79 -30.92 5.85
N ALA A 215 -9.95 -30.50 4.93
CA ALA A 215 -10.29 -29.60 3.84
C ALA A 215 -9.70 -30.11 2.52
N ALA A 216 -10.17 -31.27 2.04
CA ALA A 216 -9.62 -31.95 0.88
C ALA A 216 -9.60 -31.11 -0.41
N ASP A 217 -10.53 -30.15 -0.53
CA ASP A 217 -10.64 -29.24 -1.69
C ASP A 217 -9.92 -27.91 -1.48
N ASN A 218 -9.34 -27.67 -0.30
CA ASN A 218 -8.64 -26.44 0.05
C ASN A 218 -7.18 -26.76 0.41
N TYR A 219 -6.30 -25.78 0.18
CA TYR A 219 -4.94 -25.84 0.72
C TYR A 219 -4.90 -25.27 2.15
N PRO A 220 -3.86 -25.62 2.95
CA PRO A 220 -3.69 -25.09 4.30
C PRO A 220 -3.65 -23.58 4.35
N GLY A 221 -4.32 -22.99 5.35
CA GLY A 221 -4.36 -21.54 5.57
C GLY A 221 -3.20 -21.04 6.44
N PRO A 222 -3.16 -19.70 6.73
CA PRO A 222 -2.04 -19.12 7.48
C PRO A 222 -1.89 -19.70 8.91
N LEU A 223 -3.00 -20.08 9.55
CA LEU A 223 -2.97 -20.66 10.90
C LEU A 223 -2.39 -22.08 10.96
N ASP A 224 -2.27 -22.75 9.83
CA ASP A 224 -1.64 -24.07 9.73
C ASP A 224 -0.10 -24.02 9.76
N TYR A 225 0.47 -22.81 9.68
CA TYR A 225 1.90 -22.58 9.67
C TYR A 225 2.32 -21.66 10.84
N GLU A 226 3.54 -21.84 11.32
CA GLU A 226 4.15 -20.88 12.26
C GLU A 226 4.41 -19.54 11.56
N GLY A 227 4.14 -18.45 12.26
CA GLY A 227 4.56 -17.11 11.83
C GLY A 227 6.07 -16.93 11.84
N GLU A 228 6.53 -15.82 11.26
CA GLU A 228 7.95 -15.48 11.24
C GLU A 228 8.22 -14.11 11.86
N THR A 229 9.45 -13.92 12.34
CA THR A 229 9.95 -12.63 12.83
C THR A 229 10.35 -11.75 11.65
N ASN A 230 9.86 -10.53 11.60
CA ASN A 230 10.26 -9.51 10.64
C ASN A 230 11.74 -9.14 10.79
N ARG A 231 12.31 -8.45 9.80
CA ARG A 231 13.71 -8.00 9.83
C ARG A 231 13.82 -6.49 9.71
N LEU A 232 14.72 -5.90 10.50
CA LEU A 232 15.14 -4.52 10.35
C LEU A 232 16.63 -4.46 10.07
N PHE A 233 16.98 -3.79 8.98
CA PHE A 233 18.37 -3.59 8.55
C PHE A 233 18.69 -2.10 8.61
N HIS A 234 19.71 -1.75 9.40
CA HIS A 234 20.27 -0.40 9.43
C HIS A 234 21.21 -0.20 8.23
N ASN A 235 21.02 0.89 7.52
CA ASN A 235 21.88 1.29 6.40
C ASN A 235 23.15 1.98 6.93
N ASN A 236 24.30 1.38 6.70
CA ASN A 236 25.59 1.93 7.17
C ASN A 236 26.07 3.16 6.37
N CYS A 237 25.25 3.66 5.42
CA CYS A 237 25.58 4.78 4.51
C CYS A 237 26.82 4.57 3.64
N ASP A 238 27.20 3.34 3.40
CA ASP A 238 28.35 2.95 2.57
C ASP A 238 27.99 1.88 1.52
N GLY A 239 26.69 1.70 1.29
CA GLY A 239 26.13 0.68 0.41
C GLY A 239 25.98 -0.69 1.06
N THR A 240 26.16 -0.79 2.38
CA THR A 240 25.97 -2.03 3.16
C THR A 240 24.94 -1.85 4.26
N PHE A 241 24.38 -2.96 4.74
CA PHE A 241 23.37 -3.00 5.79
C PHE A 241 23.80 -3.90 6.94
N THR A 242 23.37 -3.54 8.14
CA THR A 242 23.55 -4.33 9.37
C THR A 242 22.18 -4.80 9.87
N ASP A 243 21.98 -6.11 10.08
CA ASP A 243 20.76 -6.64 10.71
C ASP A 243 20.72 -6.19 12.19
N VAL A 244 19.75 -5.36 12.52
CA VAL A 244 19.52 -4.80 13.86
C VAL A 244 18.22 -5.31 14.49
N THR A 245 17.62 -6.34 13.93
CA THR A 245 16.32 -6.89 14.33
C THR A 245 16.21 -7.15 15.84
N ASP A 246 17.19 -7.84 16.40
CA ASP A 246 17.16 -8.14 17.84
C ASP A 246 17.48 -6.90 18.69
N LYS A 247 18.42 -6.06 18.24
CA LYS A 247 18.83 -4.84 18.94
C LYS A 247 17.70 -3.81 18.99
N SER A 248 16.89 -3.73 17.92
CA SER A 248 15.76 -2.81 17.84
C SER A 248 14.55 -3.23 18.68
N GLY A 249 14.52 -4.46 19.21
CA GLY A 249 13.38 -5.02 19.93
C GLY A 249 12.32 -5.69 19.05
N ILE A 250 12.36 -5.46 17.73
CA ILE A 250 11.40 -6.05 16.74
C ILE A 250 11.51 -7.58 16.74
N GLY A 251 12.70 -8.13 16.99
CA GLY A 251 12.97 -9.57 17.03
C GLY A 251 12.14 -10.36 18.03
N ALA A 252 11.58 -9.72 19.06
CA ALA A 252 10.73 -10.36 20.06
C ALA A 252 9.32 -10.73 19.56
N TYR A 253 8.89 -10.21 18.40
CA TYR A 253 7.52 -10.32 17.88
C TYR A 253 7.45 -11.24 16.67
N ILE A 254 6.59 -12.24 16.77
CA ILE A 254 6.33 -13.22 15.70
C ILE A 254 4.94 -12.93 15.14
N GLY A 255 4.86 -12.62 13.84
CA GLY A 255 3.62 -12.33 13.15
C GLY A 255 3.43 -13.18 11.89
N ARG A 256 2.37 -12.86 11.16
CA ARG A 256 2.10 -13.38 9.81
C ARG A 256 1.90 -12.18 8.90
N THR A 257 3.01 -11.46 8.66
CA THR A 257 2.97 -10.18 7.95
C THR A 257 2.45 -10.32 6.53
N MET A 258 1.51 -9.46 6.15
CA MET A 258 0.99 -9.33 4.78
C MET A 258 1.29 -7.95 4.19
N GLY A 259 1.31 -6.92 5.01
CA GLY A 259 1.60 -5.56 4.59
C GLY A 259 2.35 -4.77 5.65
N VAL A 260 3.15 -3.82 5.21
CA VAL A 260 3.93 -2.93 6.09
C VAL A 260 3.86 -1.52 5.54
N THR A 261 3.74 -0.55 6.43
CA THR A 261 3.94 0.87 6.11
C THR A 261 4.65 1.57 7.27
N ALA A 262 5.37 2.66 6.97
CA ALA A 262 6.05 3.44 7.98
C ALA A 262 5.72 4.92 7.82
N ALA A 263 5.37 5.59 8.93
CA ALA A 263 5.07 7.02 8.98
C ALA A 263 5.18 7.54 10.42
N ASP A 264 5.32 8.84 10.59
CA ASP A 264 5.25 9.55 11.88
C ASP A 264 3.78 9.72 12.29
N PHE A 265 3.17 8.66 12.89
CA PHE A 265 1.74 8.69 13.19
C PHE A 265 1.39 9.57 14.39
N ASP A 266 2.30 9.77 15.36
CA ASP A 266 2.06 10.55 16.58
C ASP A 266 2.59 12.00 16.50
N GLY A 267 3.26 12.35 15.40
CA GLY A 267 3.71 13.69 15.07
C GLY A 267 4.96 14.13 15.85
N ASP A 268 5.77 13.19 16.32
CA ASP A 268 6.99 13.47 17.09
C ASP A 268 8.24 13.67 16.20
N GLY A 269 8.10 13.45 14.90
CA GLY A 269 9.14 13.62 13.88
C GLY A 269 10.03 12.40 13.66
N TRP A 270 9.66 11.23 14.18
CA TRP A 270 10.36 9.96 13.98
C TRP A 270 9.42 8.93 13.33
N PRO A 271 9.87 8.20 12.31
CA PRO A 271 8.99 7.24 11.67
C PRO A 271 8.74 6.02 12.55
N ASP A 272 7.47 5.61 12.61
CA ASP A 272 6.96 4.41 13.26
C ASP A 272 6.62 3.36 12.20
N ILE A 273 6.42 2.11 12.60
CA ILE A 273 6.16 1.01 11.67
C ILE A 273 4.84 0.32 12.02
N TYR A 274 3.90 0.30 11.09
CA TYR A 274 2.70 -0.54 11.22
C TYR A 274 2.84 -1.81 10.38
N VAL A 275 2.48 -2.95 10.99
CA VAL A 275 2.53 -4.27 10.38
C VAL A 275 1.14 -4.89 10.39
N ALA A 276 0.58 -5.07 9.21
CA ALA A 276 -0.67 -5.78 8.98
C ALA A 276 -0.41 -7.29 8.95
N ASN A 277 -1.02 -8.03 9.88
CA ASN A 277 -0.84 -9.47 10.03
C ASN A 277 -2.10 -10.25 9.62
N ASP A 278 -1.91 -11.47 9.15
CA ASP A 278 -2.97 -12.41 8.77
C ASP A 278 -3.28 -13.38 9.92
N LYS A 279 -4.48 -13.26 10.50
CA LYS A 279 -4.97 -14.11 11.59
C LYS A 279 -4.10 -14.12 12.86
N THR A 280 -3.34 -13.05 13.08
CA THR A 280 -2.67 -12.72 14.35
C THR A 280 -2.86 -11.23 14.63
N GLU A 281 -2.49 -10.77 15.84
CA GLU A 281 -2.48 -9.34 16.15
C GLU A 281 -1.62 -8.57 15.16
N ASN A 282 -2.09 -7.37 14.75
CA ASN A 282 -1.27 -6.42 14.03
C ASN A 282 -0.27 -5.76 15.00
N PHE A 283 0.85 -5.26 14.48
CA PHE A 283 1.83 -4.54 15.30
C PHE A 283 1.90 -3.07 14.91
N LEU A 284 2.12 -2.22 15.91
CA LEU A 284 2.50 -0.82 15.76
C LEU A 284 3.75 -0.58 16.59
N PHE A 285 4.88 -0.54 15.93
CA PHE A 285 6.19 -0.29 16.52
C PHE A 285 6.44 1.22 16.58
N ARG A 286 6.27 1.82 17.78
CA ARG A 286 6.60 3.22 18.02
C ARG A 286 8.10 3.38 18.22
N ASN A 287 8.69 4.35 17.52
CA ASN A 287 10.11 4.69 17.61
C ASN A 287 10.44 5.32 18.96
N LYS A 288 11.50 4.86 19.63
CA LYS A 288 11.95 5.38 20.92
C LYS A 288 13.10 6.38 20.84
N HIS A 289 13.50 6.78 19.63
CA HIS A 289 14.58 7.72 19.34
C HIS A 289 15.98 7.28 19.80
N ASP A 290 16.15 6.02 20.14
CA ASP A 290 17.40 5.42 20.61
C ASP A 290 17.86 4.22 19.76
N GLY A 291 17.23 4.05 18.59
CA GLY A 291 17.44 2.93 17.69
C GLY A 291 16.64 1.68 18.06
N SER A 292 15.71 1.80 19.02
CA SER A 292 14.80 0.73 19.39
C SER A 292 13.34 1.15 19.26
N PHE A 293 12.44 0.16 19.25
CA PHE A 293 11.00 0.34 19.10
C PHE A 293 10.24 -0.27 20.28
N GLU A 294 9.06 0.26 20.54
CA GLU A 294 8.09 -0.27 21.49
C GLU A 294 6.83 -0.71 20.73
N GLU A 295 6.39 -1.94 20.94
CA GLU A 295 5.15 -2.43 20.34
C GLU A 295 3.96 -1.95 21.16
N ILE A 296 3.05 -1.17 20.53
CA ILE A 296 1.94 -0.50 21.22
C ILE A 296 0.58 -0.73 20.57
N ALA A 297 0.44 -1.64 19.59
CA ALA A 297 -0.80 -1.80 18.82
C ALA A 297 -2.02 -2.09 19.70
N GLY A 298 -1.83 -2.85 20.79
CA GLY A 298 -2.88 -3.13 21.77
C GLY A 298 -3.38 -1.86 22.45
N ASP A 299 -2.48 -1.05 22.97
CA ASP A 299 -2.79 0.21 23.66
C ASP A 299 -3.30 1.28 22.68
N ALA A 300 -2.78 1.28 21.46
CA ALA A 300 -3.20 2.18 20.40
C ALA A 300 -4.55 1.80 19.74
N GLY A 301 -5.12 0.62 20.05
CA GLY A 301 -6.41 0.18 19.51
C GLY A 301 -6.38 -0.35 18.07
N VAL A 302 -5.22 -0.74 17.55
CA VAL A 302 -5.03 -1.19 16.15
C VAL A 302 -4.65 -2.66 16.02
N ALA A 303 -4.41 -3.39 17.13
CA ALA A 303 -3.98 -4.78 17.12
C ALA A 303 -5.04 -5.75 16.58
N TYR A 304 -6.32 -5.52 16.90
CA TYR A 304 -7.43 -6.44 16.66
C TYR A 304 -8.59 -5.75 15.97
N GLY A 305 -9.53 -6.54 15.42
CA GLY A 305 -10.81 -6.06 14.92
C GLY A 305 -11.74 -5.56 16.04
N GLN A 306 -12.94 -5.08 15.65
CA GLN A 306 -13.89 -4.44 16.57
C GLN A 306 -14.39 -5.38 17.68
N ASP A 307 -14.49 -6.67 17.40
CA ASP A 307 -14.93 -7.69 18.36
C ASP A 307 -13.74 -8.33 19.12
N GLY A 308 -12.52 -7.77 18.97
CA GLY A 308 -11.29 -8.29 19.59
C GLY A 308 -10.71 -9.52 18.89
N GLU A 309 -11.16 -9.81 17.66
CA GLU A 309 -10.63 -10.91 16.84
C GLU A 309 -9.36 -10.52 16.09
N ALA A 310 -8.50 -11.50 15.84
CA ALA A 310 -7.38 -11.35 14.93
C ALA A 310 -7.89 -11.29 13.47
N THR A 311 -7.65 -10.18 12.82
CA THR A 311 -8.09 -9.88 11.45
C THR A 311 -7.21 -10.55 10.40
N SER A 312 -7.61 -10.51 9.12
CA SER A 312 -6.75 -10.85 7.98
C SER A 312 -6.35 -9.55 7.28
N SER A 313 -5.55 -8.76 7.98
CA SER A 313 -5.12 -7.44 7.53
C SER A 313 -4.05 -7.55 6.44
N MET A 314 -4.16 -6.74 5.36
CA MET A 314 -3.32 -6.89 4.17
C MET A 314 -2.60 -5.59 3.78
N GLY A 315 -3.32 -4.60 3.25
CA GLY A 315 -2.76 -3.36 2.70
C GLY A 315 -2.96 -2.17 3.64
N PRO A 316 -1.98 -1.80 4.46
CA PRO A 316 -2.06 -0.63 5.32
C PRO A 316 -1.68 0.64 4.56
N VAL A 317 -2.36 1.76 4.88
CA VAL A 317 -2.09 3.10 4.35
C VAL A 317 -2.26 4.13 5.47
N PHE A 318 -1.22 4.94 5.72
CA PHE A 318 -1.32 6.14 6.54
C PHE A 318 -1.63 7.37 5.67
N ALA A 319 -2.70 8.10 6.01
CA ALA A 319 -3.07 9.35 5.34
C ALA A 319 -3.98 10.20 6.25
N ASP A 320 -4.05 11.51 6.04
CA ASP A 320 -4.99 12.40 6.75
C ASP A 320 -6.39 12.30 6.12
N ILE A 321 -7.02 11.12 6.27
CA ILE A 321 -8.29 10.75 5.62
C ILE A 321 -9.46 11.56 6.17
N THR A 322 -9.42 11.87 7.47
CA THR A 322 -10.48 12.63 8.13
C THR A 322 -10.31 14.15 8.00
N GLY A 323 -9.19 14.63 7.48
CA GLY A 323 -8.84 16.05 7.39
C GLY A 323 -8.55 16.67 8.76
N SER A 324 -8.11 15.87 9.73
CA SER A 324 -7.82 16.31 11.10
C SER A 324 -6.45 16.97 11.26
N GLY A 325 -5.55 16.74 10.31
CA GLY A 325 -4.15 17.09 10.38
C GLY A 325 -3.26 16.05 11.04
N LEU A 326 -3.81 14.87 11.32
CA LEU A 326 -3.11 13.69 11.83
C LEU A 326 -3.25 12.55 10.82
N LEU A 327 -2.29 11.64 10.79
CA LEU A 327 -2.35 10.48 9.92
C LEU A 327 -3.30 9.43 10.50
N ASP A 328 -4.42 9.21 9.82
CA ASP A 328 -5.31 8.07 10.07
C ASP A 328 -4.72 6.81 9.45
N LEU A 329 -5.22 5.64 9.87
CA LEU A 329 -4.78 4.35 9.33
C LEU A 329 -5.95 3.64 8.64
N TRP A 330 -5.80 3.41 7.34
CA TRP A 330 -6.67 2.55 6.55
C TRP A 330 -6.02 1.18 6.36
N VAL A 331 -6.80 0.09 6.49
CA VAL A 331 -6.30 -1.27 6.27
C VAL A 331 -7.32 -2.08 5.47
N SER A 332 -6.90 -2.63 4.32
CA SER A 332 -7.70 -3.61 3.59
C SER A 332 -7.68 -4.96 4.31
N ASP A 333 -8.81 -5.68 4.31
CA ASP A 333 -8.99 -6.91 5.09
C ASP A 333 -9.85 -7.94 4.33
N ALA A 334 -9.80 -9.20 4.76
CA ALA A 334 -10.51 -10.30 4.13
C ALA A 334 -12.05 -10.26 4.34
N HIS A 335 -12.55 -9.51 5.30
CA HIS A 335 -13.98 -9.47 5.65
C HIS A 335 -14.54 -8.06 5.68
N TYR A 336 -13.86 -7.14 6.32
CA TYR A 336 -14.23 -5.73 6.33
C TYR A 336 -13.00 -4.87 6.50
N ASN A 337 -12.91 -3.86 5.66
CA ASN A 337 -11.81 -2.92 5.71
C ASN A 337 -11.97 -2.01 6.93
N ARG A 338 -10.84 -1.57 7.46
CA ARG A 338 -10.81 -0.77 8.69
C ARG A 338 -10.33 0.64 8.41
N LEU A 339 -11.08 1.63 8.87
CA LEU A 339 -10.64 3.02 8.95
C LEU A 339 -10.48 3.41 10.42
N MET A 340 -9.26 3.61 10.83
CA MET A 340 -8.88 3.93 12.19
C MET A 340 -8.46 5.39 12.25
N LYS A 341 -9.32 6.22 12.83
CA LYS A 341 -9.09 7.65 13.00
C LYS A 341 -8.10 7.89 14.12
N ASN A 342 -7.05 8.63 13.82
CA ASN A 342 -6.08 9.07 14.81
C ASN A 342 -6.70 10.06 15.81
N ASN A 343 -6.62 9.78 17.09
CA ASN A 343 -7.21 10.62 18.15
C ASN A 343 -6.23 11.62 18.81
N GLY A 344 -5.00 11.70 18.29
CA GLY A 344 -3.95 12.63 18.76
C GLY A 344 -3.37 12.30 20.14
N LYS A 345 -3.55 11.06 20.65
CA LYS A 345 -3.06 10.59 21.95
C LYS A 345 -2.31 9.25 21.83
N ALA A 346 -1.58 9.10 20.73
CA ALA A 346 -0.93 7.84 20.35
C ALA A 346 -1.90 6.64 20.26
N GLY A 347 -3.16 6.89 19.86
CA GLY A 347 -4.19 5.88 19.71
C GLY A 347 -5.16 6.19 18.58
N PHE A 348 -5.99 5.19 18.25
CA PHE A 348 -6.92 5.25 17.14
C PHE A 348 -8.33 4.81 17.55
N ASP A 349 -9.33 5.40 16.91
CA ASP A 349 -10.73 5.02 17.04
C ASP A 349 -11.19 4.38 15.73
N ASP A 350 -11.67 3.13 15.75
CA ASP A 350 -12.21 2.47 14.55
C ASP A 350 -13.55 3.11 14.15
N ILE A 351 -13.56 3.81 13.02
CA ILE A 351 -14.72 4.48 12.46
C ILE A 351 -15.25 3.79 11.17
N GLY A 352 -14.76 2.61 10.83
CA GLY A 352 -15.09 1.91 9.58
C GLY A 352 -16.59 1.70 9.37
N ILE A 353 -17.36 1.39 10.43
CA ILE A 353 -18.83 1.24 10.32
C ILE A 353 -19.50 2.59 10.10
N VAL A 354 -19.17 3.59 10.92
CA VAL A 354 -19.84 4.90 10.85
C VAL A 354 -19.43 5.71 9.62
N SER A 355 -18.30 5.38 9.01
CA SER A 355 -17.84 5.97 7.75
C SER A 355 -18.60 5.46 6.51
N GLY A 356 -19.34 4.33 6.63
CA GLY A 356 -20.01 3.67 5.51
C GLY A 356 -19.15 2.65 4.76
N LEU A 357 -17.86 2.49 5.10
CA LEU A 357 -16.90 1.65 4.37
C LEU A 357 -17.03 0.16 4.69
N SER A 358 -17.16 -0.21 5.98
CA SER A 358 -17.13 -1.62 6.39
C SER A 358 -18.29 -2.44 5.81
N GLN A 359 -19.50 -1.89 5.80
CA GLN A 359 -20.68 -2.60 5.28
C GLN A 359 -20.61 -2.83 3.78
N ALA A 360 -20.10 -1.86 3.01
CA ALA A 360 -20.02 -1.96 1.56
C ALA A 360 -19.02 -3.04 1.12
N ASN A 361 -17.96 -3.27 1.89
CA ASN A 361 -16.90 -4.24 1.57
C ASN A 361 -17.09 -5.62 2.23
N ALA A 362 -18.04 -5.81 3.13
CA ALA A 362 -18.19 -7.01 3.96
C ALA A 362 -18.32 -8.34 3.18
N GLN A 363 -18.74 -8.28 1.92
CA GLN A 363 -18.89 -9.45 1.04
C GLN A 363 -17.63 -9.80 0.22
N TYR A 364 -16.60 -8.95 0.26
CA TYR A 364 -15.40 -9.08 -0.57
C TYR A 364 -14.17 -9.43 0.25
N VAL A 365 -13.17 -9.97 -0.42
CA VAL A 365 -11.80 -10.10 0.10
C VAL A 365 -10.97 -8.99 -0.53
N SER A 366 -10.50 -8.05 0.28
CA SER A 366 -9.82 -6.83 -0.15
C SER A 366 -8.30 -7.02 -0.10
N TRP A 367 -7.60 -6.62 -1.17
CA TRP A 367 -6.16 -6.76 -1.33
C TRP A 367 -5.49 -5.40 -1.57
N GLY A 368 -5.12 -5.11 -2.81
CA GLY A 368 -4.55 -3.82 -3.20
C GLY A 368 -5.52 -2.68 -2.94
N THR A 369 -5.02 -1.55 -2.45
CA THR A 369 -5.83 -0.38 -2.10
C THR A 369 -4.98 0.87 -2.18
N GLY A 370 -5.61 2.01 -2.47
CA GLY A 370 -5.01 3.34 -2.45
C GLY A 370 -5.96 4.38 -1.89
N VAL A 371 -5.38 5.40 -1.29
CA VAL A 371 -6.09 6.55 -0.68
C VAL A 371 -5.58 7.82 -1.35
N TYR A 372 -6.40 8.40 -2.25
CA TYR A 372 -6.05 9.55 -3.09
C TYR A 372 -7.26 10.42 -3.34
N ASP A 373 -7.04 11.68 -3.69
CA ASP A 373 -8.08 12.57 -4.23
C ASP A 373 -8.25 12.28 -5.73
N LEU A 374 -9.17 11.38 -6.07
CA LEU A 374 -9.34 10.85 -7.44
C LEU A 374 -10.08 11.82 -8.39
N ASP A 375 -10.79 12.83 -7.85
CA ASP A 375 -11.48 13.85 -8.64
C ASP A 375 -10.99 15.27 -8.34
N ASN A 376 -9.88 15.41 -7.61
CA ASN A 376 -9.22 16.67 -7.27
C ASN A 376 -10.12 17.69 -6.54
N ASP A 377 -11.09 17.23 -5.72
CA ASP A 377 -12.01 18.10 -4.98
C ASP A 377 -11.46 18.57 -3.62
N GLY A 378 -10.28 18.09 -3.25
CA GLY A 378 -9.58 18.39 -1.99
C GLY A 378 -9.98 17.46 -0.84
N LEU A 379 -10.61 16.31 -1.13
CA LEU A 379 -10.94 15.26 -0.18
C LEU A 379 -10.35 13.93 -0.66
N LEU A 380 -9.86 13.12 0.27
CA LEU A 380 -9.31 11.81 -0.08
C LEU A 380 -10.44 10.79 -0.32
N ASP A 381 -10.30 10.05 -1.42
CA ASP A 381 -11.12 8.91 -1.80
C ASP A 381 -10.37 7.60 -1.53
N ILE A 382 -11.08 6.48 -1.57
CA ILE A 382 -10.49 5.17 -1.37
C ILE A 382 -10.86 4.25 -2.53
N MET A 383 -9.86 3.62 -3.14
CA MET A 383 -10.05 2.56 -4.13
C MET A 383 -9.55 1.23 -3.59
N VAL A 384 -10.33 0.16 -3.77
CA VAL A 384 -10.03 -1.18 -3.24
C VAL A 384 -10.24 -2.23 -4.32
N PHE A 385 -9.24 -3.09 -4.48
CA PHE A 385 -9.27 -4.21 -5.41
C PHE A 385 -9.55 -5.52 -4.67
N HIS A 386 -10.46 -6.32 -5.22
CA HIS A 386 -10.98 -7.53 -4.57
C HIS A 386 -10.69 -8.79 -5.37
N GLY A 387 -10.66 -9.94 -4.69
CA GLY A 387 -10.48 -11.25 -5.32
C GLY A 387 -10.55 -12.37 -4.30
N GLY A 388 -11.11 -13.53 -4.67
CA GLY A 388 -11.30 -14.65 -3.76
C GLY A 388 -10.00 -15.12 -3.09
N LEU A 389 -10.12 -15.62 -1.86
CA LEU A 389 -8.99 -15.97 -1.00
C LEU A 389 -8.32 -17.30 -1.42
N ILE A 390 -9.11 -18.38 -1.50
CA ILE A 390 -8.63 -19.76 -1.68
C ILE A 390 -8.86 -20.26 -3.11
N HIS A 391 -9.93 -19.80 -3.74
CA HIS A 391 -10.30 -20.14 -5.11
C HIS A 391 -10.19 -18.93 -6.00
N LEU A 392 -9.99 -19.13 -7.30
CA LEU A 392 -9.97 -18.06 -8.29
C LEU A 392 -11.40 -17.51 -8.50
N ILE A 393 -12.01 -16.97 -7.44
CA ILE A 393 -13.35 -16.38 -7.47
C ILE A 393 -13.22 -14.90 -7.81
N PRO A 394 -13.64 -14.48 -9.01
CA PRO A 394 -13.55 -13.09 -9.39
C PRO A 394 -14.56 -12.23 -8.62
N GLN A 395 -14.11 -11.03 -8.20
CA GLN A 395 -14.91 -10.04 -7.47
C GLN A 395 -14.85 -8.68 -8.17
N GLU A 396 -15.91 -7.88 -8.03
CA GLU A 396 -15.93 -6.48 -8.46
C GLU A 396 -15.06 -5.64 -7.52
N HIS A 397 -14.60 -4.48 -7.97
CA HIS A 397 -13.78 -3.55 -7.18
C HIS A 397 -14.62 -2.43 -6.61
N SER A 398 -14.08 -1.69 -5.64
CA SER A 398 -14.80 -0.62 -4.95
C SER A 398 -14.09 0.71 -5.07
N VAL A 399 -14.88 1.78 -5.26
CA VAL A 399 -14.46 3.17 -5.22
C VAL A 399 -15.36 3.92 -4.25
N PHE A 400 -14.78 4.51 -3.24
CA PHE A 400 -15.46 5.29 -2.21
C PHE A 400 -15.03 6.74 -2.32
N ARG A 401 -15.99 7.60 -2.68
CA ARG A 401 -15.76 9.04 -2.74
C ARG A 401 -15.81 9.65 -1.35
N GLY A 402 -14.80 10.44 -0.99
CA GLY A 402 -14.75 11.20 0.24
C GLY A 402 -15.81 12.28 0.31
N LEU A 403 -16.47 12.40 1.45
CA LEU A 403 -17.44 13.45 1.74
C LEU A 403 -16.94 14.40 2.84
N GLY A 404 -15.69 14.19 3.27
CA GLY A 404 -15.05 14.88 4.39
C GLY A 404 -15.40 14.28 5.75
N GLN A 405 -14.59 14.59 6.76
CA GLN A 405 -14.75 14.14 8.15
C GLN A 405 -14.85 12.60 8.30
N GLY A 406 -14.18 11.85 7.43
CA GLY A 406 -14.18 10.38 7.45
C GLY A 406 -15.48 9.74 6.99
N GLN A 407 -16.34 10.46 6.25
CA GLN A 407 -17.55 9.94 5.63
C GLN A 407 -17.33 9.66 4.15
N PHE A 408 -17.94 8.60 3.62
CA PHE A 408 -17.76 8.16 2.23
C PHE A 408 -19.07 7.79 1.55
N ALA A 409 -19.09 7.93 0.23
CA ALA A 409 -20.15 7.42 -0.63
C ALA A 409 -19.59 6.31 -1.55
N ASP A 410 -20.24 5.17 -1.60
CA ASP A 410 -19.93 4.11 -2.58
C ASP A 410 -20.36 4.58 -3.97
N VAL A 411 -19.37 4.81 -4.86
CA VAL A 411 -19.56 5.25 -6.24
C VAL A 411 -19.10 4.20 -7.26
N SER A 412 -18.80 2.99 -6.79
CA SER A 412 -18.19 1.90 -7.59
C SER A 412 -18.95 1.62 -8.90
N ARG A 413 -20.30 1.65 -8.87
CA ARG A 413 -21.15 1.39 -10.04
C ARG A 413 -21.04 2.47 -11.12
N ASP A 414 -20.76 3.71 -10.71
CA ASP A 414 -20.65 4.86 -11.61
C ASP A 414 -19.20 5.09 -12.07
N ALA A 415 -18.22 4.46 -11.40
CA ALA A 415 -16.80 4.64 -11.63
C ALA A 415 -16.26 3.94 -12.91
N GLY A 416 -17.11 3.39 -13.74
CA GLY A 416 -16.76 2.79 -15.03
C GLY A 416 -16.82 1.26 -15.05
N SER A 417 -16.95 0.71 -16.26
CA SER A 417 -17.09 -0.75 -16.43
C SER A 417 -15.87 -1.54 -15.96
N VAL A 418 -14.67 -0.95 -16.01
CA VAL A 418 -13.42 -1.59 -15.56
C VAL A 418 -13.46 -1.87 -14.05
N VAL A 419 -14.09 -1.01 -13.25
CA VAL A 419 -14.28 -1.20 -11.80
C VAL A 419 -15.29 -2.32 -11.51
N SER A 420 -16.34 -2.43 -12.33
CA SER A 420 -17.36 -3.49 -12.23
C SER A 420 -16.92 -4.81 -12.87
N THR A 421 -15.80 -4.83 -13.59
CA THR A 421 -15.25 -6.07 -14.17
C THR A 421 -14.69 -6.93 -13.05
N ARG A 422 -15.17 -8.17 -12.97
CA ARG A 422 -14.77 -9.11 -11.94
C ARG A 422 -13.40 -9.71 -12.25
N THR A 423 -12.45 -9.54 -11.34
CA THR A 423 -11.13 -10.15 -11.42
C THR A 423 -10.75 -10.81 -10.09
N VAL A 424 -9.62 -11.52 -10.05
CA VAL A 424 -9.01 -12.01 -8.82
C VAL A 424 -7.81 -11.12 -8.53
N ALA A 425 -8.08 -9.90 -8.07
CA ALA A 425 -7.03 -8.92 -7.83
C ALA A 425 -6.12 -9.30 -6.65
N ARG A 426 -4.89 -8.78 -6.69
CA ARG A 426 -3.89 -8.86 -5.62
C ARG A 426 -3.23 -7.49 -5.41
N GLY A 427 -1.94 -7.34 -5.73
CA GLY A 427 -1.25 -6.06 -5.60
C GLY A 427 -1.80 -5.01 -6.55
N ALA A 428 -1.78 -3.77 -6.09
CA ALA A 428 -2.10 -2.60 -6.92
C ALA A 428 -1.18 -1.45 -6.55
N CYS A 429 -0.85 -0.60 -7.51
CA CYS A 429 -0.07 0.61 -7.32
C CYS A 429 -0.70 1.79 -8.09
N PHE A 430 -0.50 3.01 -7.57
CA PHE A 430 -1.17 4.21 -8.05
C PHE A 430 -0.15 5.27 -8.48
N ALA A 431 -0.45 5.96 -9.59
CA ALA A 431 0.34 7.07 -10.13
C ALA A 431 -0.50 7.90 -11.10
N ASP A 432 -0.12 9.15 -11.29
CA ASP A 432 -0.48 9.93 -12.47
C ASP A 432 0.55 9.60 -13.56
N TYR A 433 0.29 8.51 -14.34
CA TYR A 433 1.33 7.98 -15.24
C TYR A 433 1.48 8.79 -16.54
N ASP A 434 0.45 9.53 -16.96
CA ASP A 434 0.48 10.37 -18.17
C ASP A 434 0.59 11.88 -17.87
N ASN A 435 0.79 12.24 -16.59
CA ASN A 435 0.98 13.60 -16.09
C ASN A 435 -0.23 14.54 -16.41
N ASP A 436 -1.46 13.99 -16.44
CA ASP A 436 -2.69 14.75 -16.66
C ASP A 436 -3.29 15.31 -15.34
N GLY A 437 -2.68 14.98 -14.21
CA GLY A 437 -3.07 15.42 -12.87
C GLY A 437 -4.16 14.58 -12.21
N LYS A 438 -4.44 13.41 -12.74
CA LYS A 438 -5.38 12.46 -12.14
C LYS A 438 -4.67 11.17 -11.80
N ILE A 439 -4.97 10.64 -10.63
CA ILE A 439 -4.35 9.40 -10.17
C ILE A 439 -4.99 8.21 -10.85
N ASP A 440 -4.16 7.42 -11.54
CA ASP A 440 -4.48 6.16 -12.20
C ASP A 440 -4.12 4.98 -11.28
N ALA A 441 -4.53 3.77 -11.68
CA ALA A 441 -4.22 2.56 -10.94
C ALA A 441 -3.74 1.44 -11.86
N PHE A 442 -2.76 0.68 -11.41
CA PHE A 442 -2.38 -0.59 -12.02
C PHE A 442 -2.65 -1.73 -11.05
N VAL A 443 -3.31 -2.80 -11.51
CA VAL A 443 -3.66 -3.94 -10.66
C VAL A 443 -3.18 -5.26 -11.25
N VAL A 444 -2.53 -6.07 -10.41
CA VAL A 444 -2.11 -7.43 -10.72
C VAL A 444 -3.25 -8.40 -10.45
N ASN A 445 -3.70 -9.11 -11.48
CA ASN A 445 -4.74 -10.12 -11.39
C ASN A 445 -4.13 -11.52 -11.31
N LEU A 446 -4.45 -12.29 -10.28
CA LEU A 446 -3.87 -13.61 -10.02
C LEU A 446 -4.16 -14.61 -11.16
N GLY A 447 -3.11 -15.05 -11.84
CA GLY A 447 -3.21 -16.00 -12.95
C GLY A 447 -3.91 -15.46 -14.20
N ALA A 448 -3.95 -14.12 -14.37
CA ALA A 448 -4.67 -13.46 -15.45
C ALA A 448 -3.91 -12.20 -15.95
N PRO A 449 -4.32 -11.60 -17.09
CA PRO A 449 -3.79 -10.31 -17.50
C PRO A 449 -4.01 -9.23 -16.44
N ALA A 450 -3.00 -8.39 -16.21
CA ALA A 450 -3.12 -7.21 -15.36
C ALA A 450 -4.00 -6.14 -16.02
N THR A 451 -4.41 -5.13 -15.24
CA THR A 451 -5.25 -4.04 -15.74
C THR A 451 -4.64 -2.70 -15.38
N LEU A 452 -4.47 -1.81 -16.38
CA LEU A 452 -4.17 -0.40 -16.18
C LEU A 452 -5.48 0.39 -16.27
N LEU A 453 -5.87 0.98 -15.14
CA LEU A 453 -7.07 1.80 -15.03
C LEU A 453 -6.67 3.26 -15.21
N HIS A 454 -7.04 3.86 -16.34
CA HIS A 454 -6.83 5.29 -16.59
C HIS A 454 -7.99 6.12 -16.02
N ASN A 455 -7.68 7.13 -15.26
CA ASN A 455 -8.65 8.01 -14.62
C ASN A 455 -9.15 9.08 -15.60
N VAL A 456 -10.37 8.90 -16.08
CA VAL A 456 -11.05 9.80 -17.00
C VAL A 456 -12.14 10.66 -16.32
N SER A 457 -11.99 10.92 -15.02
CA SER A 457 -12.90 11.74 -14.23
C SER A 457 -13.12 13.10 -14.86
N THR A 458 -14.34 13.63 -14.74
CA THR A 458 -14.73 14.91 -15.35
C THR A 458 -15.25 15.88 -14.29
N GLY A 459 -15.12 17.17 -14.55
CA GLY A 459 -15.50 18.21 -13.59
C GLY A 459 -14.56 18.25 -12.37
N THR A 460 -13.34 17.73 -12.55
CA THR A 460 -12.29 17.69 -11.53
C THR A 460 -11.79 19.08 -11.18
N GLY A 461 -11.26 19.21 -9.96
CA GLY A 461 -10.58 20.43 -9.51
C GLY A 461 -9.18 20.59 -10.11
N HIS A 462 -8.50 21.66 -9.68
CA HIS A 462 -7.07 21.86 -9.89
C HIS A 462 -6.25 20.93 -8.99
N TRP A 463 -4.95 20.81 -9.28
CA TRP A 463 -4.06 19.92 -8.56
C TRP A 463 -2.62 20.48 -8.47
N ILE A 464 -1.81 19.87 -7.62
CA ILE A 464 -0.36 19.97 -7.63
C ILE A 464 0.24 18.63 -7.19
N ALA A 465 1.27 18.18 -7.90
CA ALA A 465 2.09 17.05 -7.45
C ALA A 465 3.47 17.57 -7.01
N ILE A 466 3.97 17.07 -5.88
CA ILE A 466 5.24 17.51 -5.31
C ILE A 466 6.22 16.35 -5.34
N ARG A 467 7.35 16.57 -6.05
CA ARG A 467 8.53 15.71 -5.99
C ARG A 467 9.50 16.30 -4.98
N LEU A 468 9.89 15.52 -3.99
CA LEU A 468 10.89 15.92 -3.00
C LEU A 468 12.28 15.46 -3.44
N ALA A 469 13.29 16.27 -3.12
CA ALA A 469 14.69 15.89 -3.29
C ALA A 469 15.49 16.35 -2.08
N GLY A 470 15.88 15.41 -1.22
CA GLY A 470 16.69 15.68 -0.05
C GLY A 470 18.10 16.18 -0.42
N ALA A 471 18.76 16.85 0.52
CA ALA A 471 20.07 17.44 0.28
C ALA A 471 21.22 16.45 0.39
N ARG A 472 20.99 15.27 0.99
CA ARG A 472 22.01 14.23 1.10
C ARG A 472 22.31 13.63 -0.27
N THR A 473 23.58 13.35 -0.48
CA THR A 473 24.09 12.63 -1.65
C THR A 473 25.19 11.68 -1.20
N ASN A 474 25.63 10.79 -2.08
CA ASN A 474 26.78 9.90 -1.80
C ASN A 474 28.07 10.66 -1.44
N THR A 475 28.17 11.96 -1.80
CA THR A 475 29.33 12.84 -1.50
C THR A 475 29.06 13.86 -0.40
N SER A 476 27.79 14.27 -0.17
CA SER A 476 27.36 15.18 0.89
C SER A 476 26.61 14.41 1.96
N LYS A 477 27.14 14.37 3.18
CA LYS A 477 26.58 13.59 4.29
C LYS A 477 25.63 14.41 5.18
N SER A 478 25.09 15.51 4.71
CA SER A 478 24.16 16.36 5.45
C SER A 478 22.85 16.53 4.71
N GLY A 479 21.75 16.58 5.47
CA GLY A 479 20.42 16.72 4.94
C GLY A 479 19.62 15.42 4.98
N SER A 480 18.40 15.48 4.52
CA SER A 480 17.49 14.35 4.40
C SER A 480 17.94 13.40 3.29
N ASN A 481 17.55 12.12 3.38
CA ASN A 481 17.71 11.15 2.32
C ASN A 481 17.21 11.70 0.97
N ARG A 482 17.78 11.22 -0.12
CA ARG A 482 17.58 11.78 -1.46
C ARG A 482 16.12 11.80 -1.91
N ASP A 483 15.35 10.77 -1.55
CA ASP A 483 13.92 10.63 -1.91
C ASP A 483 12.98 11.42 -0.99
N GLY A 484 13.50 12.04 0.08
CA GLY A 484 12.68 12.73 1.08
C GLY A 484 11.74 11.81 1.84
N ILE A 485 12.03 10.50 1.95
CA ILE A 485 11.21 9.55 2.72
C ILE A 485 11.17 9.98 4.18
N GLY A 486 9.94 10.08 4.75
CA GLY A 486 9.67 10.62 6.07
C GLY A 486 9.44 12.15 6.09
N ALA A 487 9.53 12.84 4.94
CA ALA A 487 9.17 14.24 4.88
C ALA A 487 7.65 14.44 4.90
N ARG A 488 7.19 15.38 5.72
CA ARG A 488 5.78 15.79 5.79
C ARG A 488 5.58 17.09 5.03
N VAL A 489 4.61 17.09 4.12
CA VAL A 489 4.28 18.24 3.28
C VAL A 489 2.89 18.76 3.62
N GLU A 490 2.79 20.03 3.90
CA GLU A 490 1.53 20.75 4.09
C GLU A 490 1.27 21.67 2.89
N VAL A 491 0.09 21.56 2.29
CA VAL A 491 -0.35 22.43 1.20
C VAL A 491 -1.57 23.23 1.63
N TRP A 492 -1.50 24.53 1.45
CA TRP A 492 -2.56 25.49 1.75
C TRP A 492 -3.10 26.08 0.46
N ALA A 493 -4.39 25.92 0.19
CA ALA A 493 -5.07 26.48 -0.97
C ALA A 493 -6.51 26.88 -0.61
N ALA A 494 -6.93 28.08 -0.98
CA ALA A 494 -8.26 28.62 -0.70
C ALA A 494 -8.71 28.47 0.77
N GLY A 495 -7.78 28.62 1.73
CA GLY A 495 -8.04 28.51 3.16
C GLY A 495 -8.15 27.09 3.71
N LYS A 496 -8.00 26.05 2.88
CA LYS A 496 -7.91 24.65 3.30
C LYS A 496 -6.45 24.24 3.46
N ARG A 497 -6.16 23.34 4.41
CA ARG A 497 -4.87 22.69 4.60
C ARG A 497 -5.00 21.21 4.32
N GLN A 498 -4.08 20.65 3.59
CA GLN A 498 -3.90 19.23 3.37
C GLN A 498 -2.51 18.81 3.82
N ILE A 499 -2.36 17.57 4.26
CA ILE A 499 -1.10 17.03 4.75
C ILE A 499 -0.89 15.67 4.09
N VAL A 500 0.33 15.47 3.56
CA VAL A 500 0.79 14.18 3.05
C VAL A 500 2.21 13.94 3.55
N GLU A 501 2.49 12.74 4.03
CA GLU A 501 3.83 12.29 4.35
C GLU A 501 4.38 11.41 3.22
N ARG A 502 5.68 11.58 2.90
CA ARG A 502 6.36 10.76 1.90
C ARG A 502 6.71 9.40 2.50
N VAL A 503 5.86 8.41 2.28
CA VAL A 503 6.06 7.01 2.67
C VAL A 503 6.63 6.20 1.51
N ALA A 504 7.33 5.09 1.79
CA ALA A 504 7.99 4.26 0.79
C ALA A 504 7.26 2.93 0.52
N SER A 505 6.11 2.72 1.14
CA SER A 505 5.23 1.59 0.84
C SER A 505 3.81 1.93 1.26
N SER A 506 2.85 1.51 0.49
CA SER A 506 1.44 1.64 0.80
C SER A 506 0.64 0.51 0.13
N GLY A 507 -0.48 0.14 0.75
CA GLY A 507 -1.31 -0.93 0.19
C GLY A 507 -0.69 -2.33 0.33
N TYR A 508 -1.01 -3.22 -0.60
CA TYR A 508 -0.67 -4.64 -0.55
C TYR A 508 0.41 -4.99 -1.58
N LEU A 509 1.57 -5.49 -1.13
CA LEU A 509 2.72 -5.97 -1.93
C LEU A 509 3.35 -4.93 -2.87
N SER A 510 2.94 -3.69 -2.82
CA SER A 510 3.19 -2.70 -3.87
C SER A 510 3.68 -1.38 -3.30
N GLN A 511 4.12 -0.50 -4.19
CA GLN A 511 4.45 0.87 -3.86
C GLN A 511 3.92 1.82 -4.95
N ASP A 512 3.33 2.91 -4.50
CA ASP A 512 2.81 3.98 -5.35
C ASP A 512 3.92 4.93 -5.83
N ASP A 513 3.59 5.82 -6.76
CA ASP A 513 4.48 6.90 -7.21
C ASP A 513 5.00 7.73 -6.03
N SER A 514 6.25 8.14 -6.14
CA SER A 514 6.93 8.95 -5.13
C SER A 514 6.44 10.39 -5.03
N ARG A 515 5.72 10.90 -6.04
CA ARG A 515 5.17 12.25 -6.04
C ARG A 515 3.96 12.34 -5.11
N LEU A 516 3.95 13.40 -4.28
CA LEU A 516 2.84 13.68 -3.36
C LEU A 516 1.77 14.45 -4.10
N HIS A 517 0.60 13.87 -4.29
CA HIS A 517 -0.52 14.47 -5.01
C HIS A 517 -1.47 15.20 -4.07
N PHE A 518 -1.90 16.42 -4.48
CA PHE A 518 -2.86 17.25 -3.77
C PHE A 518 -3.91 17.78 -4.75
N GLY A 519 -5.16 17.35 -4.59
CA GLY A 519 -6.29 18.00 -5.26
C GLY A 519 -6.62 19.33 -4.58
N LEU A 520 -6.83 20.36 -5.36
CA LEU A 520 -6.99 21.73 -4.88
C LEU A 520 -8.42 22.27 -5.00
N GLY A 521 -9.35 21.44 -5.54
CA GLY A 521 -10.70 21.88 -5.86
C GLY A 521 -10.67 23.10 -6.82
N PRO A 522 -11.44 24.15 -6.56
CA PRO A 522 -11.49 25.34 -7.42
C PRO A 522 -10.33 26.31 -7.21
N ALA A 523 -9.34 26.01 -6.38
CA ALA A 523 -8.24 26.94 -6.07
C ALA A 523 -7.29 27.09 -7.25
N VAL A 524 -7.18 28.31 -7.79
CA VAL A 524 -6.38 28.64 -8.97
C VAL A 524 -4.87 28.78 -8.68
N LYS A 525 -4.46 28.64 -7.43
CA LYS A 525 -3.06 28.62 -6.97
C LYS A 525 -2.94 27.96 -5.61
N VAL A 526 -1.73 27.58 -5.26
CA VAL A 526 -1.35 27.18 -3.90
C VAL A 526 -0.85 28.42 -3.16
N ASP A 527 -1.49 28.73 -2.02
CA ASP A 527 -1.12 29.89 -1.21
C ASP A 527 0.21 29.67 -0.47
N LYS A 528 0.41 28.47 0.08
CA LYS A 528 1.61 28.12 0.83
C LYS A 528 1.86 26.61 0.78
N ILE A 529 3.13 26.22 0.67
CA ILE A 529 3.63 24.87 0.88
C ILE A 529 4.63 24.93 2.03
N VAL A 530 4.51 24.02 3.00
CA VAL A 530 5.52 23.82 4.06
C VAL A 530 6.02 22.39 3.96
N VAL A 531 7.34 22.22 3.87
CA VAL A 531 8.00 20.92 3.89
C VAL A 531 8.76 20.79 5.21
N HIS A 532 8.37 19.82 6.01
CA HIS A 532 9.12 19.39 7.19
C HIS A 532 10.00 18.22 6.79
N TRP A 533 11.29 18.47 6.68
CA TRP A 533 12.26 17.49 6.22
C TRP A 533 12.71 16.55 7.36
N PRO A 534 13.01 15.26 7.09
CA PRO A 534 13.57 14.32 8.09
C PRO A 534 14.82 14.86 8.82
N SER A 535 15.62 15.68 8.14
CA SER A 535 16.76 16.38 8.75
C SER A 535 16.39 17.35 9.89
N GLY A 536 15.09 17.60 10.12
CA GLY A 536 14.55 18.60 11.05
C GLY A 536 14.47 20.02 10.49
N ARG A 537 14.75 20.20 9.20
CA ARG A 537 14.59 21.50 8.52
C ARG A 537 13.14 21.73 8.14
N GLU A 538 12.75 23.01 8.11
CA GLU A 538 11.48 23.46 7.55
C GLU A 538 11.75 24.39 6.36
N GLN A 539 11.02 24.17 5.27
CA GLN A 539 11.11 24.99 4.07
C GLN A 539 9.73 25.43 3.64
N THR A 540 9.56 26.73 3.39
CA THR A 540 8.28 27.32 2.99
C THR A 540 8.39 27.93 1.61
N LEU A 541 7.40 27.62 0.75
CA LEU A 541 7.16 28.25 -0.54
C LEU A 541 5.78 28.90 -0.52
N THR A 542 5.63 30.05 -1.19
CA THR A 542 4.35 30.75 -1.29
C THR A 542 3.98 31.00 -2.75
N ASP A 543 2.68 31.23 -3.01
CA ASP A 543 2.15 31.66 -4.30
C ASP A 543 2.58 30.76 -5.47
N GLN A 544 2.46 29.44 -5.31
CA GLN A 544 2.84 28.49 -6.36
C GLN A 544 1.69 28.30 -7.37
N PRO A 545 1.98 28.24 -8.68
CA PRO A 545 0.96 27.87 -9.68
C PRO A 545 0.49 26.41 -9.47
N ASN A 546 -0.79 26.16 -9.79
CA ASN A 546 -1.41 24.84 -9.83
C ASN A 546 -1.12 24.07 -11.14
N ASP A 547 -1.73 22.89 -11.31
CA ASP A 547 -1.75 22.02 -12.50
C ASP A 547 -0.35 21.69 -13.03
N ARG A 548 0.52 21.28 -12.11
CA ARG A 548 1.90 20.90 -12.45
C ARG A 548 2.55 19.97 -11.43
N VAL A 549 3.62 19.34 -11.85
CA VAL A 549 4.61 18.72 -10.95
C VAL A 549 5.62 19.80 -10.52
N LEU A 550 5.80 19.94 -9.20
CA LEU A 550 6.75 20.87 -8.58
C LEU A 550 7.85 20.07 -7.87
N THR A 551 9.10 20.17 -8.32
CA THR A 551 10.23 19.63 -7.58
C THR A 551 10.68 20.61 -6.50
N ILE A 552 10.73 20.13 -5.24
CA ILE A 552 11.24 20.91 -4.10
C ILE A 552 12.55 20.24 -3.65
N GLN A 553 13.65 20.97 -3.86
CA GLN A 553 14.96 20.57 -3.37
C GLN A 553 15.15 21.08 -1.94
N GLU A 554 15.57 20.21 -1.02
CA GLU A 554 15.95 20.64 0.33
C GLU A 554 17.08 21.66 0.26
N THR A 555 16.89 22.83 0.84
CA THR A 555 17.91 23.88 0.86
C THR A 555 18.97 23.57 1.91
N GLU A 556 20.26 23.73 1.57
CA GLU A 556 21.32 23.68 2.57
C GLU A 556 21.12 24.76 3.63
N ALA A 557 21.48 24.46 4.89
CA ALA A 557 21.51 25.50 5.91
C ALA A 557 22.49 26.61 5.51
N PRO A 558 22.16 27.88 5.71
CA PRO A 558 23.14 28.94 5.53
C PRO A 558 24.34 28.65 6.43
N LYS A 559 25.54 28.60 5.83
CA LYS A 559 26.81 28.32 6.51
C LYS A 559 27.11 29.40 7.55
#